data_29298d94b0671d85c5578d2412c31beb
#
_entry.id   29298d94b0671d85c5578d2412c31beb
#
_cell.length_a   1.000
_cell.length_b   1.000
_cell.length_c   1.000
_cell.angle_alpha   90.00
_cell.angle_beta   90.00
_cell.angle_gamma   90.00
#
_symmetry.space_group_name_H-M   'P 1'
#
loop_
_entity.id
_entity.type
_entity.pdbx_description
1 polymer ?
#
loop_
_entity_poly.entity_id
_entity_poly.type
_entity_poly.pdbx_seq_one_letter_code
_entity_poly.pdbx_strand_id
1 'polypeptide(L)' 'MKIEEIRKLSNEEITKKVEEYKEELFNLRFSQATGNLEKPSRIRELRKLVARMKTILRERELKEN' A
#
# COMPACT_ATOMS: atom_id res chain seq x y z
N MET A 1 1.30 -2.00 9.19
CA MET A 1 1.87 -0.67 9.47
C MET A 1 0.78 0.26 9.99
N LYS A 2 1.03 0.91 11.09
CA LYS A 2 0.05 1.83 11.68
C LYS A 2 0.10 3.19 10.98
N ILE A 3 -1.04 3.88 11.01
CA ILE A 3 -1.15 5.21 10.39
C ILE A 3 -0.10 6.19 10.92
N GLU A 4 0.20 6.11 12.22
CA GLU A 4 1.21 6.96 12.85
C GLU A 4 2.60 6.75 12.27
N GLU A 5 2.94 5.51 11.96
CA GLU A 5 4.22 5.17 11.34
C GLU A 5 4.31 5.72 9.92
N ILE A 6 3.20 5.65 9.19
CA ILE A 6 3.14 6.19 7.83
C ILE A 6 3.31 7.72 7.85
N ARG A 7 2.71 8.38 8.81
CA ARG A 7 2.80 9.84 8.93
C ARG A 7 4.22 10.34 9.21
N LYS A 8 5.08 9.49 9.73
CA LYS A 8 6.49 9.83 9.98
C LYS A 8 7.36 9.74 8.73
N LEU A 9 6.86 9.11 7.68
CA LEU A 9 7.61 8.93 6.44
C LEU A 9 7.50 10.16 5.55
N SER A 10 8.53 10.40 4.75
CA SER A 10 8.50 11.45 3.73
C SER A 10 7.59 11.03 2.57
N ASN A 11 7.18 12.00 1.75
CA ASN A 11 6.35 11.71 0.58
C ASN A 11 7.03 10.73 -0.38
N GLU A 12 8.34 10.88 -0.57
CA GLU A 12 9.10 9.98 -1.42
C GLU A 12 9.12 8.56 -0.89
N GLU A 13 9.30 8.41 0.42
CA GLU A 13 9.30 7.10 1.07
C GLU A 13 7.94 6.43 0.97
N ILE A 14 6.86 7.19 1.18
CA ILE A 14 5.50 6.66 1.07
C ILE A 14 5.23 6.21 -0.37
N THR A 15 5.58 7.03 -1.35
CA THR A 15 5.39 6.71 -2.77
C THR A 15 6.14 5.43 -3.14
N LYS A 16 7.36 5.30 -2.67
CA LYS A 16 8.18 4.12 -2.92
C LYS A 16 7.56 2.86 -2.34
N LYS A 17 7.07 2.95 -1.10
CA LYS A 17 6.39 1.83 -0.44
C LYS A 17 5.08 1.46 -1.15
N VAL A 18 4.33 2.45 -1.62
CA VAL A 18 3.11 2.20 -2.39
C VAL A 18 3.42 1.38 -3.64
N GLU A 19 4.46 1.75 -4.36
CA GLU A 19 4.88 1.00 -5.56
C GLU A 19 5.30 -0.43 -5.23
N GLU A 20 6.07 -0.61 -4.16
CA GLU A 20 6.49 -1.93 -3.71
C GLU A 20 5.30 -2.81 -3.34
N TYR A 21 4.34 -2.26 -2.61
CA TYR A 21 3.16 -2.99 -2.19
C TYR A 21 2.22 -3.30 -3.35
N LYS A 22 2.11 -2.40 -4.32
CA LYS A 22 1.32 -2.65 -5.54
C LYS A 22 1.92 -3.80 -6.34
N GLU A 23 3.23 -3.85 -6.43
CA GLU A 23 3.93 -4.93 -7.12
C GLU A 23 3.70 -6.27 -6.42
N GLU A 24 3.85 -6.28 -5.10
CA GLU A 24 3.56 -7.47 -4.31
C GLU A 24 2.11 -7.93 -4.48
N LEU A 25 1.18 -6.97 -4.44
CA LEU A 25 -0.24 -7.25 -4.61
C LEU A 25 -0.53 -7.85 -6.00
N PHE A 26 0.08 -7.31 -7.02
CA PHE A 26 -0.05 -7.82 -8.38
C PHE A 26 0.44 -9.27 -8.47
N ASN A 27 1.60 -9.56 -7.89
CA ASN A 27 2.17 -10.91 -7.89
C ASN A 27 1.28 -11.90 -7.14
N LEU A 28 0.73 -11.49 -6.00
CA LEU A 28 -0.17 -12.33 -5.21
C LEU A 28 -1.47 -12.63 -5.97
N ARG A 29 -2.02 -11.64 -6.65
CA ARG A 29 -3.23 -11.82 -7.46
C ARG A 29 -2.97 -12.73 -8.64
N PHE A 30 -1.82 -12.60 -9.26
CA PHE A 30 -1.41 -13.49 -10.36
C PHE A 30 -1.31 -14.92 -9.87
N SER A 31 -0.70 -15.13 -8.71
CA SER A 31 -0.59 -16.47 -8.10
C SER A 31 -1.97 -17.09 -7.81
N GLN A 32 -2.92 -16.28 -7.33
CA GLN A 32 -4.28 -16.75 -7.12
C GLN A 32 -4.95 -17.19 -8.42
N ALA A 33 -4.74 -16.42 -9.49
CA ALA A 33 -5.31 -16.71 -10.80
C ALA A 33 -4.79 -18.03 -11.37
N THR A 34 -3.57 -18.43 -11.00
CA THR A 34 -2.96 -19.69 -11.44
C THR A 34 -3.26 -20.87 -10.51
N GLY A 35 -4.11 -20.66 -9.51
CA GLY A 35 -4.53 -21.72 -8.59
C GLY A 35 -3.74 -21.83 -7.30
N ASN A 36 -2.74 -21.00 -7.10
CA ASN A 36 -1.98 -20.99 -5.86
C ASN A 36 -2.72 -20.15 -4.83
N LEU A 37 -3.35 -20.80 -3.87
CA LEU A 37 -4.10 -20.15 -2.80
C LEU A 37 -3.15 -19.71 -1.68
N GLU A 38 -2.36 -18.67 -1.93
CA GLU A 38 -1.49 -18.14 -0.89
C GLU A 38 -2.09 -16.88 -0.28
N LYS A 39 -2.37 -16.97 1.01
CA LYS A 39 -2.66 -15.90 1.95
C LYS A 39 -3.57 -14.78 1.45
N PRO A 40 -4.89 -15.00 1.37
CA PRO A 40 -5.82 -13.90 1.08
C PRO A 40 -5.75 -12.77 2.12
N SER A 41 -5.33 -13.07 3.34
CA SER A 41 -5.13 -12.05 4.37
C SER A 41 -4.06 -11.03 4.00
N ARG A 42 -2.98 -11.48 3.33
CA ARG A 42 -1.90 -10.58 2.90
C ARG A 42 -2.40 -9.61 1.83
N ILE A 43 -3.23 -10.08 0.91
CA ILE A 43 -3.83 -9.23 -0.12
C ILE A 43 -4.67 -8.13 0.51
N ARG A 44 -5.50 -8.47 1.49
CA ARG A 44 -6.32 -7.49 2.21
C ARG A 44 -5.47 -6.48 2.95
N GLU A 45 -4.44 -6.95 3.61
CA GLU A 45 -3.51 -6.10 4.35
C GLU A 45 -2.82 -5.09 3.43
N LEU A 46 -2.31 -5.57 2.30
CA LEU A 46 -1.63 -4.70 1.32
C LEU A 46 -2.59 -3.66 0.74
N ARG A 47 -3.82 -4.06 0.42
CA ARG A 47 -4.82 -3.12 -0.09
C ARG A 47 -5.11 -2.02 0.92
N LYS A 48 -5.23 -2.37 2.19
CA LYS A 48 -5.46 -1.39 3.26
C LYS A 48 -4.28 -0.44 3.42
N LEU A 49 -3.07 -0.98 3.39
CA LEU A 49 -1.85 -0.18 3.51
C LEU A 49 -1.73 0.82 2.36
N VAL A 50 -1.94 0.36 1.13
CA VAL A 50 -1.89 1.23 -0.04
C VAL A 50 -2.94 2.33 0.06
N ALA A 51 -4.17 1.98 0.45
CA ALA A 51 -5.25 2.96 0.61
C ALA A 51 -4.90 4.01 1.67
N ARG A 52 -4.36 3.60 2.81
CA ARG A 52 -3.94 4.53 3.86
C ARG A 52 -2.84 5.46 3.41
N MET A 53 -1.85 4.92 2.71
CA MET A 53 -0.74 5.72 2.21
C MET A 53 -1.19 6.74 1.18
N LYS A 54 -2.07 6.35 0.27
CA LYS A 54 -2.64 7.27 -0.72
C LYS A 54 -3.46 8.38 -0.06
N THR A 55 -4.22 8.03 0.98
CA THR A 55 -5.00 9.00 1.74
C THR A 55 -4.10 10.04 2.40
N ILE A 56 -3.01 9.59 3.01
CA ILE A 56 -2.06 10.50 3.65
C ILE A 56 -1.38 11.42 2.64
N LEU A 57 -0.97 10.88 1.50
CA LEU A 57 -0.39 11.69 0.42
C LEU A 57 -1.37 12.76 -0.07
N ARG A 58 -2.63 12.39 -0.22
CA ARG A 58 -3.68 13.31 -0.65
C ARG A 58 -3.90 14.41 0.38
N GLU A 59 -3.94 14.06 1.67
CA GLU A 59 -4.07 15.04 2.75
C GLU A 59 -2.93 16.05 2.71
N ARG A 60 -1.71 15.59 2.49
CA ARG A 60 -0.54 16.46 2.40
C ARG A 60 -0.61 17.40 1.21
N GLU A 61 -1.06 16.90 0.07
CA GLU A 61 -1.29 17.73 -1.12
C GLU A 61 -2.28 18.84 -0.84
N LEU A 62 -3.38 18.51 -0.19
CA LEU A 62 -4.42 19.50 0.14
C LEU A 62 -3.93 20.55 1.14
N LYS A 63 -3.05 20.17 2.03
CA LYS A 63 -2.49 21.11 3.02
C LYS A 63 -1.45 22.04 2.45
N GLU A 64 -0.72 21.62 1.42
CA GLU A 64 0.32 22.40 0.79
C GLU A 64 -0.25 23.48 -0.15
N ASN A 65 -1.50 23.37 -0.49
CA ASN A 65 -2.21 24.37 -1.28
C ASN A 65 -2.96 25.33 -0.36
#